data_c88fe88474fe1502cbb3c932570d7a35
#
_entry.id   c88fe88474fe1502cbb3c932570d7a35
#
_cell.length_a   1.000
_cell.length_b   1.000
_cell.length_c   1.000
_cell.angle_alpha   90.00
_cell.angle_beta   90.00
_cell.angle_gamma   90.00
#
_symmetry.space_group_name_H-M   'P 1'
#
loop_
_entity.id
_entity.type
_entity.pdbx_description
1 polymer ?
#
loop_
_entity_poly.entity_id
_entity_poly.type
_entity_poly.pdbx_seq_one_letter_code
_entity_poly.pdbx_strand_id
1 'polypeptide(L)'
;MGPATRDRFFSVDVPSELALRLRDRFLEIGYTIDGVRDRLGDMAATALAREEIVPALRATREGDPLAVFIRLWWLGVPVSAAAPDLPLHDLIDAGLLARVGDTVQATVNLRPWPVSSGSAGPYGSDVAAWVVSDRKVRPGDPALRADHVVGAGGASANLARLAWTEPVGRALDLGTGCGVQVLHLADRADRIVATDVNPRALRLARLSWELSGVPSRRVDAREGSMYDPVAGERFDLVVSNPPFVISPASRYAYRESGFRGDEFCRDLIRRAPGHLSQGGHARFLANWLHVRGEDWQDRVGGWLAETGCDGWAVQRDVQDPAEYVELWLRDSAEQGTSAYRERYDEWLTWLESMGVTGVGFGWIALHDSGSRNPVVRVEELRQRIESPVGAHVPDVLRAMKDAYAMTDEELLDTPLAVADGVVEERVGPPGADDPSRIVLRQTRGLCRTSTVGTVEAALAGVCDGEIPARPLLAAIAELTGQDASDLLGRAPDELRTLVAEGFFRVATTH
;
A
#
# COMPACT_ATOMS: atom_id res chain seq x y z
N MET A 1 -30.11 -11.45 29.91
CA MET A 1 -30.36 -10.97 28.54
C MET A 1 -30.28 -12.18 27.62
N GLY A 2 -31.37 -12.48 26.89
CA GLY A 2 -31.43 -13.64 25.98
C GLY A 2 -30.58 -13.45 24.72
N PRO A 3 -30.28 -14.53 23.98
CA PRO A 3 -29.42 -14.48 22.79
C PRO A 3 -29.88 -13.48 21.72
N ALA A 4 -31.18 -13.27 21.54
CA ALA A 4 -31.73 -12.32 20.58
C ALA A 4 -31.45 -10.84 20.87
N THR A 5 -31.09 -10.50 22.11
CA THR A 5 -30.76 -9.12 22.52
C THR A 5 -29.27 -8.84 22.31
N ARG A 6 -28.41 -9.86 22.32
CA ARG A 6 -26.97 -9.72 22.05
C ARG A 6 -26.69 -9.44 20.58
N ASP A 7 -27.39 -10.07 19.65
CA ASP A 7 -27.14 -9.90 18.19
C ASP A 7 -27.51 -8.50 17.67
N ARG A 8 -28.50 -7.84 18.26
CA ARG A 8 -28.88 -6.48 17.86
C ARG A 8 -27.81 -5.41 18.14
N PHE A 9 -26.97 -5.58 19.16
CA PHE A 9 -25.89 -4.64 19.50
C PHE A 9 -24.70 -4.66 18.51
N PHE A 10 -24.65 -5.60 17.60
CA PHE A 10 -23.53 -5.76 16.67
C PHE A 10 -23.88 -5.57 15.19
N SER A 11 -25.16 -5.32 14.89
CA SER A 11 -25.59 -4.97 13.53
C SER A 11 -25.52 -3.45 13.38
N VAL A 12 -24.57 -2.97 12.55
CA VAL A 12 -24.54 -1.58 12.12
C VAL A 12 -25.35 -1.48 10.84
N ASP A 13 -26.45 -0.74 10.88
CA ASP A 13 -27.30 -0.45 9.71
C ASP A 13 -27.73 1.02 9.80
N VAL A 14 -27.10 1.85 8.97
CA VAL A 14 -27.23 3.31 9.03
C VAL A 14 -28.00 3.79 7.81
N PRO A 15 -29.19 4.39 7.96
CA PRO A 15 -29.87 5.03 6.85
C PRO A 15 -29.04 6.17 6.26
N SER A 16 -29.05 6.32 4.93
CA SER A 16 -28.27 7.36 4.24
C SER A 16 -28.58 8.78 4.74
N GLU A 17 -29.82 9.06 5.11
CA GLU A 17 -30.20 10.36 5.69
C GLU A 17 -29.47 10.62 7.00
N LEU A 18 -29.36 9.60 7.88
CA LEU A 18 -28.63 9.70 9.14
C LEU A 18 -27.13 9.88 8.91
N ALA A 19 -26.56 9.18 7.92
CA ALA A 19 -25.17 9.34 7.54
C ALA A 19 -24.87 10.77 7.05
N LEU A 20 -25.73 11.35 6.22
CA LEU A 20 -25.60 12.73 5.74
C LEU A 20 -25.68 13.74 6.89
N ARG A 21 -26.66 13.61 7.82
CA ARG A 21 -26.77 14.46 9.01
C ARG A 21 -25.51 14.38 9.88
N LEU A 22 -24.95 13.18 10.04
CA LEU A 22 -23.72 12.97 10.80
C LEU A 22 -22.52 13.63 10.12
N ARG A 23 -22.41 13.51 8.80
CA ARG A 23 -21.40 14.20 7.98
C ARG A 23 -21.47 15.71 8.14
N ASP A 24 -22.67 16.29 7.98
CA ASP A 24 -22.86 17.74 8.11
C ASP A 24 -22.42 18.21 9.49
N ARG A 25 -22.73 17.44 10.53
CA ARG A 25 -22.30 17.75 11.89
C ARG A 25 -20.78 17.65 12.06
N PHE A 26 -20.12 16.66 11.43
CA PHE A 26 -18.66 16.57 11.45
C PHE A 26 -17.99 17.79 10.80
N LEU A 27 -18.54 18.25 9.67
CA LEU A 27 -18.03 19.45 9.00
C LEU A 27 -18.23 20.69 9.85
N GLU A 28 -19.41 20.85 10.43
CA GLU A 28 -19.76 22.01 11.27
C GLU A 28 -18.84 22.17 12.49
N ILE A 29 -18.49 21.07 13.16
CA ILE A 29 -17.63 21.12 14.35
C ILE A 29 -16.14 21.01 14.03
N GLY A 30 -15.78 20.85 12.74
CA GLY A 30 -14.38 20.67 12.32
C GLY A 30 -13.79 19.32 12.67
N TYR A 31 -14.61 18.23 12.70
CA TYR A 31 -14.08 16.86 12.88
C TYR A 31 -13.42 16.35 11.61
N THR A 32 -12.34 17.00 11.24
CA THR A 32 -11.48 16.74 10.06
C THR A 32 -10.06 16.43 10.52
N ILE A 33 -9.18 16.01 9.60
CA ILE A 33 -7.76 15.77 9.92
C ILE A 33 -7.10 17.01 10.51
N ASP A 34 -7.29 18.16 9.87
CA ASP A 34 -6.66 19.40 10.31
C ASP A 34 -7.30 19.90 11.61
N GLY A 35 -8.63 19.91 11.71
CA GLY A 35 -9.31 20.32 12.93
C GLY A 35 -8.94 19.47 14.15
N VAL A 36 -8.80 18.13 13.96
CA VAL A 36 -8.33 17.24 15.03
C VAL A 36 -6.88 17.52 15.38
N ARG A 37 -5.99 17.73 14.39
CA ARG A 37 -4.57 18.05 14.63
C ARG A 37 -4.44 19.37 15.41
N ASP A 38 -5.12 20.40 14.97
CA ASP A 38 -5.11 21.73 15.60
C ASP A 38 -5.61 21.65 17.05
N ARG A 39 -6.70 20.89 17.28
CA ARG A 39 -7.28 20.72 18.61
C ARG A 39 -6.39 19.92 19.57
N LEU A 40 -5.70 18.89 19.07
CA LEU A 40 -4.83 18.03 19.87
C LEU A 40 -3.44 18.65 20.11
N GLY A 41 -2.95 19.46 19.16
CA GLY A 41 -1.55 19.89 19.07
C GLY A 41 -0.62 18.77 18.60
N ASP A 42 0.56 19.15 18.11
CA ASP A 42 1.51 18.23 17.44
C ASP A 42 1.89 17.01 18.28
N MET A 43 2.14 17.21 19.58
CA MET A 43 2.54 16.11 20.47
C MET A 43 1.47 15.04 20.57
N ALA A 44 0.22 15.43 20.83
CA ALA A 44 -0.86 14.47 21.02
C ALA A 44 -1.30 13.86 19.67
N ALA A 45 -1.30 14.64 18.59
CA ALA A 45 -1.57 14.15 17.23
C ALA A 45 -0.51 13.13 16.78
N THR A 46 0.77 13.39 17.02
CA THR A 46 1.86 12.46 16.71
C THR A 46 1.81 11.18 17.55
N ALA A 47 1.45 11.30 18.83
CA ALA A 47 1.25 10.13 19.70
C ALA A 47 0.06 9.28 19.21
N LEU A 48 -1.04 9.92 18.84
CA LEU A 48 -2.23 9.23 18.33
C LEU A 48 -1.96 8.52 16.98
N ALA A 49 -1.09 9.07 16.14
CA ALA A 49 -0.64 8.42 14.91
C ALA A 49 0.14 7.11 15.19
N ARG A 50 0.76 6.99 16.36
CA ARG A 50 1.39 5.76 16.88
C ARG A 50 0.46 4.93 17.77
N GLU A 51 -0.85 5.27 17.76
CA GLU A 51 -1.90 4.60 18.51
C GLU A 51 -1.83 4.80 20.05
N GLU A 52 -0.98 5.72 20.53
CA GLU A 52 -0.94 6.11 21.94
C GLU A 52 -1.99 7.19 22.22
N ILE A 53 -3.01 6.85 23.03
CA ILE A 53 -4.18 7.70 23.24
C ILE A 53 -4.07 8.64 24.44
N VAL A 54 -3.14 8.40 25.39
CA VAL A 54 -3.07 9.15 26.65
C VAL A 54 -2.87 10.65 26.43
N PRO A 55 -1.96 11.12 25.54
CA PRO A 55 -1.82 12.54 25.25
C PRO A 55 -3.10 13.16 24.67
N ALA A 56 -3.81 12.46 23.80
CA ALA A 56 -5.09 12.92 23.22
C ALA A 56 -6.20 12.99 24.27
N LEU A 57 -6.27 12.02 25.20
CA LEU A 57 -7.18 12.08 26.35
C LEU A 57 -6.92 13.30 27.24
N ARG A 58 -5.66 13.68 27.42
CA ARG A 58 -5.28 14.88 28.18
C ARG A 58 -5.66 16.16 27.44
N ALA A 59 -5.37 16.23 26.14
CA ALA A 59 -5.67 17.38 25.30
C ALA A 59 -7.19 17.64 25.16
N THR A 60 -8.03 16.61 25.32
CA THR A 60 -9.49 16.70 25.18
C THR A 60 -10.25 16.73 26.52
N ARG A 61 -9.59 17.08 27.64
CA ARG A 61 -10.25 17.16 28.96
C ARG A 61 -11.31 18.25 29.01
N GLU A 62 -11.07 19.39 28.39
CA GLU A 62 -12.04 20.46 28.24
C GLU A 62 -13.03 20.05 27.15
N GLY A 63 -14.31 19.98 27.55
CA GLY A 63 -15.35 19.32 26.76
C GLY A 63 -15.99 20.23 25.70
N ASP A 64 -15.19 20.89 24.86
CA ASP A 64 -15.73 21.53 23.65
C ASP A 64 -16.30 20.47 22.68
N PRO A 65 -17.18 20.85 21.75
CA PRO A 65 -17.85 19.89 20.87
C PRO A 65 -16.86 18.99 20.09
N LEU A 66 -15.74 19.53 19.57
CA LEU A 66 -14.74 18.75 18.83
C LEU A 66 -14.01 17.77 19.76
N ALA A 67 -13.67 18.18 20.99
CA ALA A 67 -13.07 17.29 21.98
C ALA A 67 -14.00 16.12 22.33
N VAL A 68 -15.30 16.37 22.48
CA VAL A 68 -16.31 15.32 22.73
C VAL A 68 -16.34 14.32 21.57
N PHE A 69 -16.30 14.78 20.31
CA PHE A 69 -16.32 13.90 19.13
C PHE A 69 -15.03 13.09 19.00
N ILE A 70 -13.85 13.69 19.25
CA ILE A 70 -12.57 12.97 19.29
C ILE A 70 -12.63 11.86 20.35
N ARG A 71 -13.12 12.15 21.54
CA ARG A 71 -13.25 11.18 22.63
C ARG A 71 -14.20 10.04 22.28
N LEU A 72 -15.38 10.39 21.76
CA LEU A 72 -16.44 9.42 21.42
C LEU A 72 -16.01 8.49 20.28
N TRP A 73 -15.67 9.09 19.14
CA TRP A 73 -15.51 8.35 17.89
C TRP A 73 -14.11 7.79 17.65
N TRP A 74 -13.07 8.58 17.94
CA TRP A 74 -11.70 8.13 17.68
C TRP A 74 -11.08 7.42 18.89
N LEU A 75 -11.15 8.04 20.08
CA LEU A 75 -10.58 7.43 21.27
C LEU A 75 -11.48 6.32 21.86
N GLY A 76 -12.76 6.28 21.48
CA GLY A 76 -13.72 5.25 21.88
C GLY A 76 -13.99 5.22 23.39
N VAL A 77 -13.86 6.36 24.08
CA VAL A 77 -14.18 6.46 25.50
C VAL A 77 -15.59 6.95 25.72
N PRO A 78 -16.26 6.54 26.82
CA PRO A 78 -17.58 7.04 27.16
C PRO A 78 -17.59 8.55 27.35
N VAL A 79 -18.65 9.20 26.88
CA VAL A 79 -18.94 10.64 27.12
C VAL A 79 -20.33 10.79 27.72
N SER A 80 -20.59 11.89 28.43
CA SER A 80 -21.93 12.18 28.93
C SER A 80 -22.96 12.19 27.80
N ALA A 81 -24.10 11.55 27.96
CA ALA A 81 -25.15 11.53 26.94
C ALA A 81 -25.73 12.95 26.63
N ALA A 82 -25.52 13.92 27.51
CA ALA A 82 -25.91 15.31 27.28
C ALA A 82 -24.85 16.13 26.51
N ALA A 83 -23.62 15.59 26.32
CA ALA A 83 -22.51 16.35 25.76
C ALA A 83 -22.52 16.45 24.23
N PRO A 84 -22.76 15.35 23.45
CA PRO A 84 -22.80 15.45 22.01
C PRO A 84 -24.18 15.98 21.56
N ASP A 85 -24.16 17.02 20.75
CA ASP A 85 -25.36 17.47 20.03
C ASP A 85 -25.54 16.56 18.79
N LEU A 86 -26.09 15.37 19.04
CA LEU A 86 -26.28 14.28 18.07
C LEU A 86 -27.66 13.64 18.22
N PRO A 87 -28.23 13.06 17.17
CA PRO A 87 -29.48 12.28 17.25
C PRO A 87 -29.20 10.92 17.92
N LEU A 88 -29.02 10.95 19.25
CA LEU A 88 -28.56 9.77 20.00
C LEU A 88 -29.46 8.57 19.84
N HIS A 89 -30.79 8.75 19.79
CA HIS A 89 -31.73 7.64 19.60
C HIS A 89 -31.47 6.94 18.26
N ASP A 90 -31.40 7.70 17.16
CA ASP A 90 -31.20 7.17 15.82
C ASP A 90 -29.84 6.46 15.70
N LEU A 91 -28.79 7.02 16.33
CA LEU A 91 -27.44 6.43 16.33
C LEU A 91 -27.34 5.15 17.18
N ILE A 92 -28.11 5.06 18.26
CA ILE A 92 -28.19 3.84 19.07
C ILE A 92 -28.96 2.77 18.30
N ASP A 93 -30.08 3.12 17.68
CA ASP A 93 -30.88 2.18 16.88
C ASP A 93 -30.11 1.69 15.64
N ALA A 94 -29.32 2.56 15.01
CA ALA A 94 -28.42 2.21 13.92
C ALA A 94 -27.19 1.37 14.37
N GLY A 95 -27.02 1.16 15.67
CA GLY A 95 -25.93 0.37 16.23
C GLY A 95 -24.57 1.07 16.28
N LEU A 96 -24.51 2.41 16.07
CA LEU A 96 -23.27 3.19 16.15
C LEU A 96 -22.89 3.59 17.57
N LEU A 97 -23.86 3.73 18.44
CA LEU A 97 -23.68 4.07 19.86
C LEU A 97 -24.33 3.03 20.76
N ALA A 98 -23.78 2.88 21.95
CA ALA A 98 -24.39 2.14 23.06
C ALA A 98 -24.55 3.07 24.26
N ARG A 99 -25.69 2.98 24.97
CA ARG A 99 -25.93 3.70 26.21
C ARG A 99 -25.43 2.86 27.39
N VAL A 100 -24.66 3.50 28.27
CA VAL A 100 -24.17 2.89 29.52
C VAL A 100 -24.46 3.89 30.67
N GLY A 101 -25.59 3.68 31.32
CA GLY A 101 -26.07 4.65 32.32
C GLY A 101 -26.32 6.04 31.72
N ASP A 102 -25.71 7.06 32.32
CA ASP A 102 -25.77 8.46 31.85
C ASP A 102 -24.75 8.79 30.76
N THR A 103 -24.03 7.79 30.26
CA THR A 103 -23.04 7.97 29.19
C THR A 103 -23.43 7.23 27.91
N VAL A 104 -22.82 7.67 26.81
CA VAL A 104 -22.85 6.97 25.53
C VAL A 104 -21.44 6.64 25.11
N GLN A 105 -21.27 5.53 24.41
CA GLN A 105 -20.01 5.06 23.88
C GLN A 105 -20.19 4.59 22.45
N ALA A 106 -19.24 4.90 21.57
CA ALA A 106 -19.24 4.39 20.20
C ALA A 106 -18.99 2.88 20.19
N THR A 107 -19.74 2.16 19.38
CA THR A 107 -19.57 0.73 19.10
C THR A 107 -18.55 0.49 17.99
N VAL A 108 -18.31 1.53 17.16
CA VAL A 108 -17.35 1.55 16.06
C VAL A 108 -16.27 2.60 16.31
N ASN A 109 -15.16 2.50 15.62
CA ASN A 109 -14.20 3.58 15.43
C ASN A 109 -14.60 4.35 14.19
N LEU A 110 -14.75 5.65 14.31
CA LEU A 110 -15.04 6.53 13.19
C LEU A 110 -14.06 7.72 13.29
N ARG A 111 -13.22 7.85 12.27
CA ARG A 111 -12.18 8.87 12.30
C ARG A 111 -11.97 9.53 10.94
N PRO A 112 -11.55 10.80 10.92
CA PRO A 112 -11.14 11.43 9.69
C PRO A 112 -9.92 10.70 9.09
N TRP A 113 -9.86 10.70 7.77
CA TRP A 113 -8.81 10.02 7.01
C TRP A 113 -8.27 10.93 5.90
N PRO A 114 -6.95 11.05 5.76
CA PRO A 114 -6.37 11.86 4.69
C PRO A 114 -6.53 11.16 3.34
N VAL A 115 -7.22 11.81 2.42
CA VAL A 115 -7.27 11.40 1.01
C VAL A 115 -6.39 12.34 0.22
N SER A 116 -5.35 11.81 -0.43
CA SER A 116 -4.49 12.59 -1.29
C SER A 116 -5.20 12.84 -2.62
N SER A 117 -5.73 14.04 -2.81
CA SER A 117 -6.16 14.49 -4.12
C SER A 117 -4.93 14.87 -4.95
N GLY A 118 -4.58 14.05 -5.92
CA GLY A 118 -3.40 14.30 -6.79
C GLY A 118 -3.59 15.38 -7.84
N SER A 119 -4.65 16.15 -7.78
CA SER A 119 -4.99 17.38 -8.52
C SER A 119 -6.39 17.79 -8.13
N ALA A 120 -6.76 19.04 -8.34
CA ALA A 120 -8.10 19.55 -8.06
C ALA A 120 -9.19 18.72 -8.79
N GLY A 121 -9.51 17.55 -8.25
CA GLY A 121 -10.68 16.76 -8.62
C GLY A 121 -11.97 17.48 -8.21
N PRO A 122 -13.14 16.97 -8.57
CA PRO A 122 -14.44 17.60 -8.26
C PRO A 122 -14.68 17.85 -6.76
N TYR A 123 -13.78 17.38 -5.91
CA TYR A 123 -13.87 17.51 -4.45
C TYR A 123 -12.82 18.47 -3.84
N GLY A 124 -11.92 19.08 -4.64
CA GLY A 124 -10.89 20.02 -4.15
C GLY A 124 -9.81 19.38 -3.29
N SER A 125 -8.77 20.14 -2.92
CA SER A 125 -7.60 19.70 -2.16
C SER A 125 -7.87 19.35 -0.69
N ASP A 126 -9.09 19.58 -0.17
CA ASP A 126 -9.45 19.51 1.25
C ASP A 126 -10.69 18.64 1.49
N VAL A 127 -10.82 17.52 0.81
CA VAL A 127 -11.97 16.65 1.05
C VAL A 127 -11.84 15.97 2.40
N ALA A 128 -12.71 16.35 3.32
CA ALA A 128 -12.89 15.63 4.55
C ALA A 128 -13.45 14.24 4.26
N ALA A 129 -12.65 13.22 4.50
CA ALA A 129 -13.07 11.82 4.40
C ALA A 129 -13.05 11.18 5.79
N TRP A 130 -13.92 10.20 5.99
CA TRP A 130 -14.04 9.46 7.24
C TRP A 130 -14.05 7.96 6.96
N VAL A 131 -13.34 7.22 7.81
CA VAL A 131 -13.31 5.78 7.79
C VAL A 131 -13.99 5.22 9.03
N VAL A 132 -14.89 4.26 8.81
CA VAL A 132 -15.60 3.53 9.85
C VAL A 132 -15.08 2.09 9.91
N SER A 133 -14.72 1.65 11.10
CA SER A 133 -14.24 0.30 11.36
C SER A 133 -14.69 -0.18 12.73
N ASP A 134 -14.41 -1.42 13.07
CA ASP A 134 -14.54 -1.85 14.44
C ASP A 134 -13.53 -1.14 15.35
N ARG A 135 -13.85 -1.05 16.62
CA ARG A 135 -12.94 -0.49 17.62
C ARG A 135 -11.71 -1.37 17.76
N LYS A 136 -10.55 -0.74 17.85
CA LYS A 136 -9.32 -1.47 18.15
C LYS A 136 -9.44 -2.14 19.53
N VAL A 137 -9.09 -3.42 19.59
CA VAL A 137 -9.04 -4.19 20.83
C VAL A 137 -7.87 -3.73 21.69
N ARG A 138 -8.13 -3.55 22.97
CA ARG A 138 -7.14 -3.16 23.98
C ARG A 138 -6.93 -4.30 24.97
N PRO A 139 -5.81 -4.33 25.68
CA PRO A 139 -5.61 -5.29 26.76
C PRO A 139 -6.77 -5.25 27.77
N GLY A 140 -7.41 -6.40 27.99
CA GLY A 140 -8.58 -6.53 28.85
C GLY A 140 -9.93 -6.47 28.14
N ASP A 141 -9.99 -6.12 26.85
CA ASP A 141 -11.20 -6.23 26.05
C ASP A 141 -11.54 -7.73 25.76
N PRO A 142 -12.79 -8.05 25.42
CA PRO A 142 -13.16 -9.38 24.94
C PRO A 142 -12.35 -9.76 23.70
N ALA A 143 -12.19 -11.07 23.47
CA ALA A 143 -11.55 -11.59 22.25
C ALA A 143 -12.20 -11.02 20.98
N LEU A 144 -11.36 -10.80 19.96
CA LEU A 144 -11.80 -10.31 18.64
C LEU A 144 -12.92 -11.21 18.09
N ARG A 145 -13.88 -10.59 17.44
CA ARG A 145 -14.92 -11.29 16.69
C ARG A 145 -14.33 -11.84 15.40
N ALA A 146 -14.88 -12.95 14.91
CA ALA A 146 -14.47 -13.52 13.63
C ALA A 146 -14.72 -12.58 12.43
N ASP A 147 -15.80 -11.77 12.52
CA ASP A 147 -16.19 -10.76 11.51
C ASP A 147 -15.64 -9.34 11.80
N HIS A 148 -14.59 -9.24 12.63
CA HIS A 148 -13.95 -7.97 12.96
C HIS A 148 -13.43 -7.26 11.72
N VAL A 149 -13.70 -5.95 11.62
CA VAL A 149 -13.28 -5.10 10.49
C VAL A 149 -12.19 -4.15 10.97
N VAL A 150 -10.99 -4.39 10.50
CA VAL A 150 -9.81 -3.56 10.86
C VAL A 150 -9.93 -2.17 10.25
N GLY A 151 -9.53 -1.18 11.02
CA GLY A 151 -9.43 0.20 10.55
C GLY A 151 -8.28 0.43 9.58
N ALA A 152 -8.38 1.52 8.82
CA ALA A 152 -7.30 1.93 7.93
C ALA A 152 -6.02 2.23 8.72
N GLY A 153 -4.88 1.83 8.20
CA GLY A 153 -3.57 1.96 8.84
C GLY A 153 -2.44 2.21 7.83
N GLY A 154 -1.21 1.95 8.25
CA GLY A 154 -0.01 2.13 7.42
C GLY A 154 -0.07 1.33 6.11
N ALA A 155 -0.52 0.07 6.17
CA ALA A 155 -0.70 -0.76 4.98
C ALA A 155 -1.71 -0.13 3.99
N SER A 156 -2.85 0.34 4.49
CA SER A 156 -3.85 1.02 3.66
C SER A 156 -3.31 2.28 2.98
N ALA A 157 -2.53 3.09 3.72
CA ALA A 157 -1.88 4.28 3.17
C ALA A 157 -0.80 3.92 2.14
N ASN A 158 -0.04 2.85 2.35
CA ASN A 158 0.96 2.38 1.40
C ASN A 158 0.31 1.89 0.09
N LEU A 159 -0.78 1.11 0.19
CA LEU A 159 -1.53 0.69 -1.00
C LEU A 159 -2.12 1.90 -1.74
N ALA A 160 -2.68 2.88 -1.06
CA ALA A 160 -3.21 4.09 -1.69
C ALA A 160 -2.15 4.85 -2.50
N ARG A 161 -0.92 4.94 -1.99
CA ARG A 161 0.21 5.55 -2.72
C ARG A 161 0.67 4.71 -3.91
N LEU A 162 0.62 3.38 -3.78
CA LEU A 162 0.96 2.44 -4.86
C LEU A 162 -0.14 2.40 -5.93
N ALA A 163 -1.40 2.49 -5.53
CA ALA A 163 -2.57 2.46 -6.40
C ALA A 163 -2.77 3.75 -7.18
N TRP A 164 -1.99 4.81 -6.88
CA TRP A 164 -2.08 6.05 -7.63
C TRP A 164 -1.82 5.81 -9.12
N THR A 165 -2.69 6.31 -9.96
CA THR A 165 -2.64 6.17 -11.41
C THR A 165 -3.32 7.37 -12.08
N GLU A 166 -3.16 7.49 -13.39
CA GLU A 166 -4.02 8.34 -14.22
C GLU A 166 -5.49 7.88 -14.12
N PRO A 167 -6.46 8.76 -14.46
CA PRO A 167 -7.87 8.39 -14.44
C PRO A 167 -8.16 7.12 -15.23
N VAL A 168 -9.01 6.26 -14.66
CA VAL A 168 -9.41 4.98 -15.23
C VAL A 168 -10.93 4.85 -15.33
N GLY A 169 -11.44 4.06 -16.27
CA GLY A 169 -12.87 3.82 -16.40
C GLY A 169 -13.41 2.95 -15.27
N ARG A 170 -12.76 1.80 -15.02
CA ARG A 170 -13.23 0.81 -14.03
C ARG A 170 -12.11 0.36 -13.10
N ALA A 171 -12.36 0.43 -11.81
CA ALA A 171 -11.46 -0.10 -10.79
C ALA A 171 -12.12 -1.20 -9.95
N LEU A 172 -11.31 -2.14 -9.45
CA LEU A 172 -11.70 -3.16 -8.47
C LEU A 172 -10.87 -2.98 -7.19
N ASP A 173 -11.57 -2.84 -6.06
CA ASP A 173 -10.99 -2.95 -4.71
C ASP A 173 -11.32 -4.34 -4.14
N LEU A 174 -10.35 -5.23 -4.16
CA LEU A 174 -10.50 -6.62 -3.76
C LEU A 174 -10.18 -6.81 -2.28
N GLY A 175 -11.17 -7.21 -1.47
CA GLY A 175 -11.05 -7.24 -0.02
C GLY A 175 -11.10 -5.83 0.59
N THR A 176 -12.17 -5.09 0.31
CA THR A 176 -12.29 -3.64 0.61
C THR A 176 -12.21 -3.30 2.11
N GLY A 177 -12.55 -4.23 3.01
CA GLY A 177 -12.54 -4.01 4.45
C GLY A 177 -13.39 -2.82 4.88
N CYS A 178 -12.78 -1.81 5.49
CA CYS A 178 -13.44 -0.57 5.89
C CYS A 178 -13.69 0.42 4.74
N GLY A 179 -13.39 0.03 3.48
CA GLY A 179 -13.68 0.82 2.29
C GLY A 179 -12.69 1.93 1.96
N VAL A 180 -11.53 1.94 2.59
CA VAL A 180 -10.57 3.06 2.50
C VAL A 180 -9.97 3.23 1.11
N GLN A 181 -9.74 2.14 0.35
CA GLN A 181 -9.18 2.26 -1.01
C GLN A 181 -10.17 2.92 -1.98
N VAL A 182 -11.45 2.65 -1.83
CA VAL A 182 -12.49 3.33 -2.60
C VAL A 182 -12.44 4.84 -2.42
N LEU A 183 -12.13 5.33 -1.20
CA LEU A 183 -12.00 6.78 -0.95
C LEU A 183 -10.85 7.39 -1.78
N HIS A 184 -9.75 6.67 -1.95
CA HIS A 184 -8.60 7.10 -2.75
C HIS A 184 -8.82 6.94 -4.28
N LEU A 185 -9.72 6.05 -4.67
CA LEU A 185 -10.04 5.79 -6.09
C LEU A 185 -11.20 6.65 -6.60
N ALA A 186 -11.99 7.26 -5.70
CA ALA A 186 -13.26 7.90 -6.06
C ALA A 186 -13.14 9.10 -7.00
N ASP A 187 -12.00 9.78 -7.04
CA ASP A 187 -11.70 10.89 -7.96
C ASP A 187 -10.92 10.44 -9.21
N ARG A 188 -10.55 9.15 -9.30
CA ARG A 188 -9.73 8.61 -10.39
C ARG A 188 -10.41 7.52 -11.21
N ALA A 189 -11.46 6.90 -10.68
CA ALA A 189 -12.21 5.87 -11.39
C ALA A 189 -13.67 6.29 -11.61
N ASP A 190 -14.17 6.11 -12.82
CA ASP A 190 -15.58 6.41 -13.15
C ASP A 190 -16.52 5.46 -12.40
N ARG A 191 -16.12 4.19 -12.29
CA ARG A 191 -16.84 3.13 -11.58
C ARG A 191 -15.88 2.28 -10.78
N ILE A 192 -16.29 1.94 -9.57
CA ILE A 192 -15.53 1.10 -8.64
C ILE A 192 -16.40 -0.10 -8.25
N VAL A 193 -15.86 -1.30 -8.39
CA VAL A 193 -16.42 -2.49 -7.74
C VAL A 193 -15.58 -2.74 -6.48
N ALA A 194 -16.26 -2.94 -5.36
CA ALA A 194 -15.61 -3.24 -4.08
C ALA A 194 -16.12 -4.57 -3.55
N THR A 195 -15.23 -5.51 -3.26
CA THR A 195 -15.63 -6.85 -2.82
C THR A 195 -15.10 -7.17 -1.42
N ASP A 196 -15.83 -7.96 -0.66
CA ASP A 196 -15.37 -8.53 0.61
C ASP A 196 -16.17 -9.79 0.93
N VAL A 197 -15.55 -10.75 1.61
CA VAL A 197 -16.25 -11.94 2.12
C VAL A 197 -17.08 -11.64 3.37
N ASN A 198 -16.78 -10.55 4.04
CA ASN A 198 -17.39 -10.15 5.29
C ASN A 198 -18.51 -9.13 5.04
N PRO A 199 -19.80 -9.51 5.17
CA PRO A 199 -20.91 -8.58 4.96
C PRO A 199 -20.89 -7.41 5.94
N ARG A 200 -20.26 -7.55 7.12
CA ARG A 200 -20.06 -6.45 8.05
C ARG A 200 -19.09 -5.41 7.49
N ALA A 201 -18.00 -5.85 6.85
CA ALA A 201 -17.04 -4.97 6.19
C ALA A 201 -17.76 -4.12 5.12
N LEU A 202 -18.58 -4.73 4.27
CA LEU A 202 -19.33 -4.00 3.24
C LEU A 202 -20.31 -2.98 3.82
N ARG A 203 -20.93 -3.24 4.99
CA ARG A 203 -21.79 -2.24 5.65
C ARG A 203 -20.99 -1.06 6.18
N LEU A 204 -19.86 -1.30 6.86
CA LEU A 204 -18.99 -0.24 7.38
C LEU A 204 -18.33 0.55 6.26
N ALA A 205 -17.94 -0.11 5.17
CA ALA A 205 -17.40 0.52 3.97
C ALA A 205 -18.42 1.48 3.32
N ARG A 206 -19.68 1.04 3.13
CA ARG A 206 -20.74 1.91 2.60
C ARG A 206 -20.92 3.16 3.47
N LEU A 207 -20.92 3.00 4.78
CA LEU A 207 -21.00 4.15 5.70
C LEU A 207 -19.79 5.08 5.56
N SER A 208 -18.58 4.54 5.42
CA SER A 208 -17.36 5.33 5.16
C SER A 208 -17.50 6.16 3.89
N TRP A 209 -18.02 5.56 2.80
CA TRP A 209 -18.21 6.24 1.51
C TRP A 209 -19.30 7.31 1.58
N GLU A 210 -20.44 7.03 2.22
CA GLU A 210 -21.55 7.98 2.37
C GLU A 210 -21.12 9.19 3.21
N LEU A 211 -20.46 8.97 4.34
CA LEU A 211 -19.89 10.03 5.17
C LEU A 211 -18.88 10.89 4.40
N SER A 212 -18.12 10.27 3.52
CA SER A 212 -17.10 10.95 2.71
C SER A 212 -17.67 11.56 1.42
N GLY A 213 -18.99 11.40 1.15
CA GLY A 213 -19.66 11.96 -0.01
C GLY A 213 -19.37 11.28 -1.33
N VAL A 214 -18.88 10.03 -1.30
CA VAL A 214 -18.71 9.22 -2.51
C VAL A 214 -20.10 8.85 -3.07
N PRO A 215 -20.41 9.20 -4.32
CA PRO A 215 -21.72 8.91 -4.87
C PRO A 215 -22.00 7.41 -4.98
N SER A 216 -23.10 6.93 -4.40
CA SER A 216 -23.47 5.51 -4.42
C SER A 216 -23.54 4.89 -5.82
N ARG A 217 -23.89 5.69 -6.85
CA ARG A 217 -23.90 5.24 -8.25
C ARG A 217 -22.52 4.89 -8.82
N ARG A 218 -21.43 5.32 -8.16
CA ARG A 218 -20.04 5.03 -8.58
C ARG A 218 -19.50 3.74 -8.00
N VAL A 219 -20.05 3.27 -6.89
CA VAL A 219 -19.52 2.12 -6.15
C VAL A 219 -20.52 0.98 -6.12
N ASP A 220 -20.11 -0.18 -6.62
CA ASP A 220 -20.86 -1.43 -6.55
C ASP A 220 -20.19 -2.36 -5.54
N ALA A 221 -20.83 -2.57 -4.39
CA ALA A 221 -20.30 -3.37 -3.29
C ALA A 221 -20.90 -4.79 -3.33
N ARG A 222 -20.05 -5.79 -3.47
CA ARG A 222 -20.43 -7.20 -3.66
C ARG A 222 -19.81 -8.11 -2.60
N GLU A 223 -20.62 -9.02 -2.07
CA GLU A 223 -20.16 -10.04 -1.14
C GLU A 223 -19.60 -11.24 -1.90
N GLY A 224 -18.47 -11.78 -1.45
CA GLY A 224 -17.88 -13.02 -1.92
C GLY A 224 -16.38 -13.09 -1.80
N SER A 225 -15.82 -14.26 -2.12
CA SER A 225 -14.40 -14.57 -1.95
C SER A 225 -13.60 -14.19 -3.18
N MET A 226 -12.49 -13.51 -2.96
CA MET A 226 -11.51 -13.20 -4.02
C MET A 226 -12.19 -12.59 -5.25
N TYR A 227 -11.93 -13.19 -6.43
CA TYR A 227 -12.47 -12.76 -7.72
C TYR A 227 -13.86 -13.33 -8.06
N ASP A 228 -14.43 -14.21 -7.22
CA ASP A 228 -15.71 -14.88 -7.52
C ASP A 228 -16.85 -13.90 -7.78
N PRO A 229 -17.02 -12.79 -7.01
CA PRO A 229 -18.08 -11.81 -7.25
C PRO A 229 -17.95 -11.03 -8.57
N VAL A 230 -16.80 -11.10 -9.22
CA VAL A 230 -16.45 -10.38 -10.45
C VAL A 230 -16.03 -11.34 -11.57
N ALA A 231 -16.47 -12.60 -11.50
CA ALA A 231 -16.16 -13.60 -12.51
C ALA A 231 -16.57 -13.13 -13.92
N GLY A 232 -15.62 -13.18 -14.87
CA GLY A 232 -15.83 -12.74 -16.25
C GLY A 232 -15.79 -11.22 -16.48
N GLU A 233 -15.58 -10.41 -15.43
CA GLU A 233 -15.42 -8.98 -15.56
C GLU A 233 -13.95 -8.57 -15.66
N ARG A 234 -13.71 -7.42 -16.33
CA ARG A 234 -12.38 -6.84 -16.50
C ARG A 234 -12.33 -5.40 -16.01
N PHE A 235 -11.16 -4.99 -15.52
CA PHE A 235 -10.92 -3.72 -14.87
C PHE A 235 -9.63 -3.09 -15.40
N ASP A 236 -9.60 -1.77 -15.44
CA ASP A 236 -8.41 -1.02 -15.83
C ASP A 236 -7.42 -0.93 -14.65
N LEU A 237 -7.95 -1.02 -13.42
CA LEU A 237 -7.15 -1.07 -12.21
C LEU A 237 -7.73 -2.08 -11.22
N VAL A 238 -6.90 -3.00 -10.73
CA VAL A 238 -7.22 -3.89 -9.62
C VAL A 238 -6.29 -3.56 -8.44
N VAL A 239 -6.85 -3.30 -7.27
CA VAL A 239 -6.08 -3.07 -6.05
C VAL A 239 -6.48 -4.05 -4.96
N SER A 240 -5.53 -4.46 -4.11
CA SER A 240 -5.83 -5.26 -2.93
C SER A 240 -4.81 -5.06 -1.82
N ASN A 241 -5.32 -4.93 -0.61
CA ASN A 241 -4.60 -5.17 0.64
C ASN A 241 -5.17 -6.46 1.25
N PRO A 242 -4.73 -7.63 0.78
CA PRO A 242 -5.40 -8.88 1.07
C PRO A 242 -5.09 -9.39 2.49
N PRO A 243 -5.79 -10.41 2.99
CA PRO A 243 -5.45 -11.10 4.23
C PRO A 243 -4.22 -11.98 4.03
N PHE A 244 -3.03 -11.36 3.99
CA PHE A 244 -1.75 -11.98 3.66
C PHE A 244 -0.98 -12.53 4.86
N VAL A 245 -1.54 -12.54 6.08
CA VAL A 245 -0.85 -13.07 7.25
C VAL A 245 -0.67 -14.57 7.13
N ILE A 246 0.59 -14.98 7.20
CA ILE A 246 1.02 -16.37 7.09
C ILE A 246 0.99 -16.99 8.48
N SER A 247 -0.01 -17.84 8.75
CA SER A 247 -0.23 -18.45 10.06
C SER A 247 -0.62 -19.93 9.95
N PRO A 248 -0.41 -20.74 11.02
CA PRO A 248 -0.74 -22.16 11.02
C PRO A 248 -2.26 -22.43 11.02
N ALA A 249 -3.07 -21.47 11.45
CA ALA A 249 -4.51 -21.62 11.56
C ALA A 249 -5.22 -20.32 11.16
N SER A 250 -6.29 -20.45 10.37
CA SER A 250 -7.14 -19.31 10.01
C SER A 250 -8.16 -19.04 11.13
N ARG A 251 -7.93 -17.99 11.92
CA ARG A 251 -8.85 -17.56 12.99
C ARG A 251 -9.55 -16.24 12.67
N TYR A 252 -8.88 -15.38 11.93
CA TYR A 252 -9.34 -14.02 11.65
C TYR A 252 -9.41 -13.78 10.15
N ALA A 253 -10.62 -13.79 9.59
CA ALA A 253 -10.86 -13.65 8.16
C ALA A 253 -10.25 -12.35 7.54
N TYR A 254 -10.07 -11.30 8.34
CA TYR A 254 -9.52 -10.03 7.87
C TYR A 254 -8.02 -10.05 7.59
N ARG A 255 -7.27 -11.06 8.07
CA ARG A 255 -5.82 -11.14 7.90
C ARG A 255 -5.29 -12.51 7.49
N GLU A 256 -6.04 -13.58 7.78
CA GLU A 256 -5.62 -14.97 7.57
C GLU A 256 -6.48 -15.62 6.49
N SER A 257 -5.86 -16.07 5.42
CA SER A 257 -6.56 -16.59 4.23
C SER A 257 -6.96 -18.05 4.33
N GLY A 258 -6.37 -18.80 5.29
CA GLY A 258 -6.51 -20.25 5.38
C GLY A 258 -5.67 -21.06 4.37
N PHE A 259 -4.91 -20.39 3.51
CA PHE A 259 -3.94 -21.02 2.62
C PHE A 259 -2.64 -21.35 3.37
N ARG A 260 -1.88 -22.30 2.84
CA ARG A 260 -0.60 -22.68 3.44
C ARG A 260 0.48 -21.70 3.01
N GLY A 261 1.23 -21.14 3.99
CA GLY A 261 2.34 -20.26 3.71
C GLY A 261 1.89 -19.01 2.92
N ASP A 262 2.57 -18.72 1.83
CA ASP A 262 2.34 -17.59 0.94
C ASP A 262 1.52 -17.92 -0.33
N GLU A 263 0.91 -19.12 -0.36
CA GLU A 263 0.09 -19.59 -1.49
C GLU A 263 -1.09 -18.66 -1.82
N PHE A 264 -1.63 -17.97 -0.83
CA PHE A 264 -2.71 -17.00 -1.04
C PHE A 264 -2.25 -15.83 -1.93
N CYS A 265 -1.10 -15.24 -1.61
CA CYS A 265 -0.54 -14.15 -2.42
C CYS A 265 -0.24 -14.63 -3.84
N ARG A 266 0.33 -15.83 -3.99
CA ARG A 266 0.57 -16.45 -5.29
C ARG A 266 -0.73 -16.63 -6.09
N ASP A 267 -1.79 -17.18 -5.49
CA ASP A 267 -3.07 -17.40 -6.18
C ASP A 267 -3.75 -16.08 -6.56
N LEU A 268 -3.71 -15.08 -5.68
CA LEU A 268 -4.20 -13.73 -5.96
C LEU A 268 -3.53 -13.13 -7.20
N ILE A 269 -2.20 -13.21 -7.27
CA ILE A 269 -1.40 -12.66 -8.37
C ILE A 269 -1.66 -13.42 -9.66
N ARG A 270 -1.63 -14.77 -9.62
CA ARG A 270 -1.83 -15.64 -10.79
C ARG A 270 -3.19 -15.46 -11.45
N ARG A 271 -4.23 -15.15 -10.67
CA ARG A 271 -5.61 -14.96 -11.18
C ARG A 271 -5.86 -13.54 -11.70
N ALA A 272 -5.04 -12.56 -11.32
CA ALA A 272 -5.23 -11.15 -11.67
C ALA A 272 -5.37 -10.88 -13.19
N PRO A 273 -4.58 -11.49 -14.09
CA PRO A 273 -4.68 -11.22 -15.53
C PRO A 273 -6.06 -11.54 -16.12
N GLY A 274 -6.76 -12.53 -15.58
CA GLY A 274 -8.13 -12.87 -15.98
C GLY A 274 -9.14 -11.73 -15.74
N HIS A 275 -8.79 -10.77 -14.91
CA HIS A 275 -9.61 -9.63 -14.52
C HIS A 275 -9.04 -8.27 -14.95
N LEU A 276 -7.96 -8.24 -15.73
CA LEU A 276 -7.41 -7.01 -16.29
C LEU A 276 -7.96 -6.77 -17.71
N SER A 277 -8.32 -5.53 -17.99
CA SER A 277 -8.49 -5.04 -19.36
C SER A 277 -7.13 -5.01 -20.04
N GLN A 278 -7.08 -5.05 -21.36
CA GLN A 278 -5.83 -4.79 -22.09
C GLN A 278 -5.31 -3.39 -21.72
N GLY A 279 -4.05 -3.29 -21.36
CA GLY A 279 -3.45 -2.08 -20.78
C GLY A 279 -3.78 -1.85 -19.29
N GLY A 280 -4.53 -2.76 -18.67
CA GLY A 280 -4.92 -2.66 -17.27
C GLY A 280 -3.77 -2.98 -16.31
N HIS A 281 -3.95 -2.54 -15.07
CA HIS A 281 -2.95 -2.63 -14.01
C HIS A 281 -3.48 -3.35 -12.78
N ALA A 282 -2.61 -4.09 -12.08
CA ALA A 282 -2.91 -4.57 -10.73
C ALA A 282 -1.84 -4.07 -9.74
N ARG A 283 -2.26 -3.78 -8.51
CA ARG A 283 -1.43 -3.29 -7.41
C ARG A 283 -1.81 -4.02 -6.13
N PHE A 284 -0.88 -4.78 -5.58
CA PHE A 284 -1.12 -5.61 -4.40
C PHE A 284 -0.08 -5.34 -3.32
N LEU A 285 -0.50 -5.26 -2.07
CA LEU A 285 0.40 -5.56 -0.97
C LEU A 285 0.51 -7.08 -0.85
N ALA A 286 1.68 -7.58 -0.51
CA ALA A 286 1.93 -9.00 -0.40
C ALA A 286 3.05 -9.32 0.60
N ASN A 287 2.97 -10.53 1.14
CA ASN A 287 4.05 -11.16 1.88
C ASN A 287 4.50 -12.41 1.13
N TRP A 288 5.76 -12.77 1.30
CA TRP A 288 6.33 -13.99 0.78
C TRP A 288 7.37 -14.58 1.72
N LEU A 289 7.57 -15.88 1.62
CA LEU A 289 8.50 -16.61 2.46
C LEU A 289 9.91 -16.59 1.87
N HIS A 290 10.90 -16.37 2.74
CA HIS A 290 12.28 -16.74 2.50
C HIS A 290 12.48 -18.15 3.05
N VAL A 291 12.75 -19.11 2.18
CA VAL A 291 12.89 -20.52 2.53
C VAL A 291 14.36 -20.93 2.37
N ARG A 292 14.87 -21.70 3.31
CA ARG A 292 16.26 -22.18 3.28
C ARG A 292 16.55 -22.96 2.00
N GLY A 293 17.57 -22.51 1.28
CA GLY A 293 18.00 -23.14 0.02
C GLY A 293 17.22 -22.69 -1.21
N GLU A 294 16.26 -21.77 -1.08
CA GLU A 294 15.57 -21.13 -2.19
C GLU A 294 15.97 -19.65 -2.29
N ASP A 295 16.14 -19.16 -3.52
CA ASP A 295 16.24 -17.73 -3.77
C ASP A 295 14.82 -17.14 -3.78
N TRP A 296 14.55 -16.15 -2.92
CA TRP A 296 13.24 -15.53 -2.82
C TRP A 296 12.88 -14.72 -4.09
N GLN A 297 13.88 -14.18 -4.79
CA GLN A 297 13.66 -13.41 -6.01
C GLN A 297 13.22 -14.34 -7.13
N ASP A 298 13.86 -15.50 -7.26
CA ASP A 298 13.45 -16.55 -8.22
C ASP A 298 12.04 -17.06 -7.91
N ARG A 299 11.74 -17.27 -6.61
CA ARG A 299 10.42 -17.72 -6.16
C ARG A 299 9.31 -16.72 -6.54
N VAL A 300 9.46 -15.46 -6.19
CA VAL A 300 8.48 -14.40 -6.50
C VAL A 300 8.47 -14.09 -7.99
N GLY A 301 9.64 -14.12 -8.65
CA GLY A 301 9.77 -13.97 -10.09
C GLY A 301 8.97 -15.02 -10.86
N GLY A 302 8.99 -16.26 -10.38
CA GLY A 302 8.16 -17.35 -10.92
C GLY A 302 6.66 -17.05 -10.86
N TRP A 303 6.17 -16.45 -9.75
CA TRP A 303 4.75 -16.05 -9.65
C TRP A 303 4.38 -15.01 -10.69
N LEU A 304 5.26 -14.01 -10.91
CA LEU A 304 5.03 -12.96 -11.90
C LEU A 304 5.07 -13.51 -13.32
N ALA A 305 6.03 -14.38 -13.63
CA ALA A 305 6.15 -15.02 -14.95
C ALA A 305 4.91 -15.85 -15.33
N GLU A 306 4.28 -16.53 -14.36
CA GLU A 306 3.04 -17.27 -14.57
C GLU A 306 1.85 -16.37 -15.01
N THR A 307 1.93 -15.04 -14.79
CA THR A 307 0.86 -14.11 -15.14
C THR A 307 0.79 -13.75 -16.61
N GLY A 308 1.91 -13.81 -17.33
CA GLY A 308 2.02 -13.29 -18.69
C GLY A 308 1.93 -11.76 -18.81
N CYS A 309 1.96 -11.05 -17.68
CA CYS A 309 1.98 -9.58 -17.59
C CYS A 309 3.40 -9.07 -17.36
N ASP A 310 3.65 -7.81 -17.71
CA ASP A 310 4.82 -7.11 -17.16
C ASP A 310 4.65 -7.03 -15.65
N GLY A 311 5.69 -7.43 -14.90
CA GLY A 311 5.61 -7.59 -13.45
C GLY A 311 6.78 -6.94 -12.71
N TRP A 312 6.45 -6.24 -11.61
CA TRP A 312 7.43 -5.66 -10.71
C TRP A 312 7.07 -5.98 -9.26
N ALA A 313 7.91 -6.76 -8.59
CA ALA A 313 7.82 -7.04 -7.17
C ALA A 313 8.91 -6.31 -6.40
N VAL A 314 8.54 -5.64 -5.32
CA VAL A 314 9.47 -4.88 -4.48
C VAL A 314 9.35 -5.32 -3.03
N GLN A 315 10.46 -5.81 -2.49
CA GLN A 315 10.61 -6.06 -1.06
C GLN A 315 11.02 -4.77 -0.35
N ARG A 316 10.28 -4.42 0.69
CA ARG A 316 10.52 -3.22 1.50
C ARG A 316 11.13 -3.54 2.85
N ASP A 317 10.77 -4.69 3.38
CA ASP A 317 11.18 -5.13 4.70
C ASP A 317 11.23 -6.65 4.76
N VAL A 318 12.02 -7.18 5.67
CA VAL A 318 12.11 -8.61 5.99
C VAL A 318 12.16 -8.74 7.50
N GLN A 319 11.29 -9.57 8.04
CA GLN A 319 11.29 -9.93 9.44
C GLN A 319 11.75 -11.37 9.60
N ASP A 320 12.53 -11.66 10.64
CA ASP A 320 12.78 -13.04 11.03
C ASP A 320 11.49 -13.70 11.57
N PRO A 321 11.43 -15.03 11.64
CA PRO A 321 10.22 -15.72 12.08
C PRO A 321 9.73 -15.29 13.47
N ALA A 322 10.62 -14.95 14.41
CA ALA A 322 10.25 -14.53 15.75
C ALA A 322 9.62 -13.12 15.73
N GLU A 323 10.26 -12.16 15.07
CA GLU A 323 9.71 -10.79 14.87
C GLU A 323 8.35 -10.84 14.20
N TYR A 324 8.20 -11.71 13.20
CA TYR A 324 6.93 -11.89 12.48
C TYR A 324 5.80 -12.39 13.38
N VAL A 325 6.07 -13.41 14.19
CA VAL A 325 5.10 -13.96 15.14
C VAL A 325 4.73 -12.91 16.21
N GLU A 326 5.72 -12.20 16.74
CA GLU A 326 5.51 -11.13 17.74
C GLU A 326 4.62 -10.01 17.20
N LEU A 327 4.88 -9.56 15.96
CA LEU A 327 4.06 -8.54 15.30
C LEU A 327 2.57 -8.92 15.32
N TRP A 328 2.25 -10.13 14.87
CA TRP A 328 0.86 -10.54 14.71
C TRP A 328 0.18 -10.96 16.00
N LEU A 329 0.92 -11.50 16.98
CA LEU A 329 0.37 -11.76 18.33
C LEU A 329 0.10 -10.46 19.09
N ARG A 330 0.88 -9.40 18.83
CA ARG A 330 0.63 -8.05 19.36
C ARG A 330 -0.61 -7.43 18.74
N ASP A 331 -0.74 -7.54 17.42
CA ASP A 331 -1.90 -7.00 16.68
C ASP A 331 -3.23 -7.62 17.12
N SER A 332 -3.23 -8.90 17.53
CA SER A 332 -4.41 -9.57 18.10
C SER A 332 -4.62 -9.36 19.60
N ALA A 333 -3.85 -8.48 20.24
CA ALA A 333 -3.89 -8.21 21.68
C ALA A 333 -3.72 -9.46 22.56
N GLU A 334 -3.01 -10.46 22.08
CA GLU A 334 -2.78 -11.71 22.82
C GLU A 334 -1.64 -11.62 23.84
N GLN A 335 -0.84 -10.57 23.78
CA GLN A 335 0.22 -10.33 24.77
C GLN A 335 -0.35 -10.29 26.19
N GLY A 336 0.33 -11.01 27.10
CA GLY A 336 -0.08 -11.13 28.51
C GLY A 336 -1.19 -12.13 28.77
N THR A 337 -1.70 -12.85 27.76
CA THR A 337 -2.63 -13.97 27.96
C THR A 337 -1.90 -15.27 28.29
N SER A 338 -2.60 -16.23 28.91
CA SER A 338 -2.03 -17.56 29.20
C SER A 338 -1.69 -18.35 27.92
N ALA A 339 -2.44 -18.12 26.84
CA ALA A 339 -2.26 -18.78 25.56
C ALA A 339 -1.11 -18.20 24.70
N TYR A 340 -0.53 -17.04 25.06
CA TYR A 340 0.49 -16.37 24.26
C TYR A 340 1.69 -17.27 23.93
N ARG A 341 2.24 -17.94 24.97
CA ARG A 341 3.44 -18.80 24.81
C ARG A 341 3.16 -20.02 23.94
N GLU A 342 2.01 -20.67 24.13
CA GLU A 342 1.61 -21.85 23.37
C GLU A 342 1.47 -21.50 21.88
N ARG A 343 0.82 -20.37 21.59
CA ARG A 343 0.63 -19.90 20.21
C ARG A 343 1.91 -19.45 19.55
N TYR A 344 2.78 -18.79 20.32
CA TYR A 344 4.09 -18.36 19.83
C TYR A 344 4.90 -19.59 19.41
N ASP A 345 4.98 -20.61 20.27
CA ASP A 345 5.72 -21.84 20.01
C ASP A 345 5.12 -22.66 18.87
N GLU A 346 3.79 -22.80 18.81
CA GLU A 346 3.07 -23.43 17.70
C GLU A 346 3.43 -22.77 16.35
N TRP A 347 3.40 -21.44 16.31
CA TRP A 347 3.62 -20.68 15.08
C TRP A 347 5.07 -20.75 14.63
N LEU A 348 6.03 -20.60 15.54
CA LEU A 348 7.45 -20.77 15.23
C LEU A 348 7.76 -22.18 14.73
N THR A 349 7.27 -23.21 15.44
CA THR A 349 7.48 -24.62 15.04
C THR A 349 6.93 -24.87 13.64
N TRP A 350 5.79 -24.28 13.32
CA TRP A 350 5.19 -24.41 12.00
C TRP A 350 6.04 -23.73 10.91
N LEU A 351 6.54 -22.50 11.14
CA LEU A 351 7.43 -21.81 10.20
C LEU A 351 8.77 -22.55 10.02
N GLU A 352 9.34 -23.07 11.11
CA GLU A 352 10.56 -23.88 11.09
C GLU A 352 10.37 -25.17 10.27
N SER A 353 9.20 -25.82 10.39
CA SER A 353 8.86 -27.03 9.64
C SER A 353 8.83 -26.82 8.12
N MET A 354 8.64 -25.60 7.67
CA MET A 354 8.68 -25.19 6.26
C MET A 354 10.06 -24.66 5.84
N GLY A 355 11.05 -24.65 6.75
CA GLY A 355 12.38 -24.11 6.49
C GLY A 355 12.43 -22.59 6.33
N VAL A 356 11.45 -21.87 6.87
CA VAL A 356 11.34 -20.41 6.76
C VAL A 356 12.47 -19.75 7.54
N THR A 357 13.19 -18.85 6.88
CA THR A 357 14.28 -18.05 7.46
C THR A 357 13.91 -16.57 7.59
N GLY A 358 12.84 -16.14 6.93
CA GLY A 358 12.32 -14.77 6.99
C GLY A 358 10.99 -14.66 6.25
N VAL A 359 10.31 -13.55 6.50
CA VAL A 359 9.08 -13.17 5.78
C VAL A 359 9.29 -11.79 5.17
N GLY A 360 9.23 -11.72 3.85
CA GLY A 360 9.31 -10.49 3.09
C GLY A 360 7.98 -9.74 3.08
N PHE A 361 8.05 -8.43 3.21
CA PHE A 361 6.93 -7.50 3.10
C PHE A 361 7.15 -6.56 1.94
N GLY A 362 6.17 -6.44 1.08
CA GLY A 362 6.31 -5.59 -0.09
C GLY A 362 5.04 -5.37 -0.88
N TRP A 363 5.22 -5.07 -2.13
CA TRP A 363 4.13 -4.92 -3.08
C TRP A 363 4.46 -5.56 -4.42
N ILE A 364 3.40 -5.79 -5.19
CA ILE A 364 3.46 -6.29 -6.55
C ILE A 364 2.66 -5.37 -7.45
N ALA A 365 3.26 -5.00 -8.59
CA ALA A 365 2.64 -4.26 -9.66
C ALA A 365 2.64 -5.13 -10.92
N LEU A 366 1.47 -5.29 -11.56
CA LEU A 366 1.29 -5.95 -12.84
C LEU A 366 0.75 -4.97 -13.87
N HIS A 367 1.09 -5.20 -15.14
CA HIS A 367 0.55 -4.47 -16.28
C HIS A 367 0.29 -5.44 -17.44
N ASP A 368 -0.97 -5.56 -17.85
CA ASP A 368 -1.35 -6.35 -19.03
C ASP A 368 -1.04 -5.54 -20.30
N SER A 369 0.21 -5.50 -20.69
CA SER A 369 0.66 -4.77 -21.88
C SER A 369 0.35 -5.47 -23.20
N GLY A 370 -0.19 -6.71 -23.17
CA GLY A 370 -0.38 -7.55 -24.33
C GLY A 370 0.92 -7.99 -25.01
N SER A 371 2.07 -7.82 -24.35
CA SER A 371 3.38 -8.23 -24.87
C SER A 371 3.48 -9.74 -24.93
N ARG A 372 4.09 -10.26 -26.00
CA ARG A 372 4.47 -11.69 -26.09
C ARG A 372 5.68 -12.04 -25.22
N ASN A 373 6.49 -11.04 -24.89
CA ASN A 373 7.68 -11.15 -24.05
C ASN A 373 7.51 -10.18 -22.87
N PRO A 374 6.72 -10.53 -21.83
CA PRO A 374 6.56 -9.69 -20.66
C PRO A 374 7.88 -9.58 -19.90
N VAL A 375 8.13 -8.43 -19.29
CA VAL A 375 9.30 -8.20 -18.45
C VAL A 375 8.94 -8.39 -16.98
N VAL A 376 9.82 -9.07 -16.24
CA VAL A 376 9.65 -9.33 -14.82
C VAL A 376 10.88 -8.83 -14.05
N ARG A 377 10.65 -8.09 -12.97
CA ARG A 377 11.70 -7.66 -12.05
C ARG A 377 11.27 -7.91 -10.61
N VAL A 378 12.18 -8.50 -9.85
CA VAL A 378 12.02 -8.67 -8.40
C VAL A 378 13.24 -8.05 -7.74
N GLU A 379 13.02 -7.14 -6.81
CA GLU A 379 14.11 -6.43 -6.17
C GLU A 379 13.80 -6.00 -4.74
N GLU A 380 14.85 -5.68 -4.00
CA GLU A 380 14.73 -5.08 -2.67
C GLU A 380 15.06 -3.59 -2.76
N LEU A 381 14.14 -2.74 -2.30
CA LEU A 381 14.31 -1.29 -2.24
C LEU A 381 14.04 -0.82 -0.81
N ARG A 382 15.06 -0.68 0.01
CA ARG A 382 14.94 -0.22 1.41
C ARG A 382 14.95 1.29 1.56
N GLN A 383 15.51 2.01 0.58
CA GLN A 383 15.59 3.46 0.58
C GLN A 383 14.20 4.12 0.47
N ARG A 384 14.16 5.41 0.81
CA ARG A 384 12.95 6.22 0.58
C ARG A 384 12.64 6.27 -0.92
N ILE A 385 11.36 6.14 -1.25
CA ILE A 385 10.81 6.32 -2.60
C ILE A 385 9.94 7.59 -2.56
N GLU A 386 10.00 8.39 -3.62
CA GLU A 386 9.15 9.57 -3.76
C GLU A 386 7.67 9.14 -3.86
N SER A 387 6.80 9.88 -3.18
CA SER A 387 5.36 9.58 -3.15
C SER A 387 4.61 10.50 -4.12
N PRO A 388 3.60 9.99 -4.82
CA PRO A 388 3.03 8.63 -4.74
C PRO A 388 3.83 7.62 -5.56
N VAL A 389 4.10 6.46 -4.98
CA VAL A 389 4.90 5.39 -5.61
C VAL A 389 4.30 4.91 -6.93
N GLY A 390 2.97 4.87 -7.01
CA GLY A 390 2.24 4.44 -8.20
C GLY A 390 2.54 5.28 -9.45
N ALA A 391 2.90 6.56 -9.28
CA ALA A 391 3.25 7.43 -10.39
C ALA A 391 4.53 6.99 -11.13
N HIS A 392 5.42 6.27 -10.43
CA HIS A 392 6.69 5.83 -11.01
C HIS A 392 6.61 4.44 -11.66
N VAL A 393 5.55 3.67 -11.40
CA VAL A 393 5.42 2.29 -11.91
C VAL A 393 5.44 2.23 -13.44
N PRO A 394 4.72 3.09 -14.20
CA PRO A 394 4.76 3.08 -15.66
C PRO A 394 6.18 3.29 -16.21
N ASP A 395 6.93 4.22 -15.62
CA ASP A 395 8.29 4.54 -16.07
C ASP A 395 9.26 3.38 -15.77
N VAL A 396 9.11 2.72 -14.61
CA VAL A 396 9.90 1.52 -14.27
C VAL A 396 9.64 0.41 -15.28
N LEU A 397 8.38 0.10 -15.55
CA LEU A 397 8.03 -0.97 -16.49
C LEU A 397 8.47 -0.62 -17.93
N ARG A 398 8.39 0.64 -18.33
CA ARG A 398 8.89 1.11 -19.63
C ARG A 398 10.40 0.98 -19.71
N ALA A 399 11.16 1.46 -18.72
CA ALA A 399 12.62 1.37 -18.68
C ALA A 399 13.10 -0.10 -18.75
N MET A 400 12.42 -1.01 -18.06
CA MET A 400 12.69 -2.43 -18.17
C MET A 400 12.44 -2.96 -19.58
N LYS A 401 11.30 -2.60 -20.19
CA LYS A 401 10.98 -2.98 -21.58
C LYS A 401 12.04 -2.47 -22.55
N ASP A 402 12.36 -1.20 -22.48
CA ASP A 402 13.35 -0.57 -23.35
C ASP A 402 14.72 -1.27 -23.22
N ALA A 403 15.12 -1.60 -21.99
CA ALA A 403 16.37 -2.28 -21.72
C ALA A 403 16.42 -3.72 -22.25
N TYR A 404 15.34 -4.49 -22.10
CA TYR A 404 15.35 -5.94 -22.40
C TYR A 404 14.76 -6.29 -23.77
N ALA A 405 14.12 -5.34 -24.47
CA ALA A 405 13.66 -5.56 -25.84
C ALA A 405 14.76 -5.41 -26.88
N MET A 406 15.84 -4.66 -26.58
CA MET A 406 16.95 -4.41 -27.48
C MET A 406 18.02 -5.49 -27.40
N THR A 407 18.57 -5.90 -28.54
CA THR A 407 19.83 -6.61 -28.62
C THR A 407 21.00 -5.74 -28.17
N ASP A 408 22.15 -6.32 -27.92
CA ASP A 408 23.37 -5.56 -27.54
C ASP A 408 23.76 -4.53 -28.60
N GLU A 409 23.67 -4.93 -29.88
CA GLU A 409 23.94 -4.05 -31.00
C GLU A 409 22.97 -2.90 -31.08
N GLU A 410 21.65 -3.15 -30.94
CA GLU A 410 20.62 -2.10 -30.95
C GLU A 410 20.80 -1.15 -29.77
N LEU A 411 21.16 -1.65 -28.59
CA LEU A 411 21.39 -0.82 -27.41
C LEU A 411 22.60 0.12 -27.62
N LEU A 412 23.69 -0.38 -28.19
CA LEU A 412 24.88 0.41 -28.50
C LEU A 412 24.61 1.47 -29.59
N ASP A 413 23.74 1.16 -30.56
CA ASP A 413 23.41 2.06 -31.67
C ASP A 413 22.21 2.99 -31.35
N THR A 414 21.70 2.94 -30.12
CA THR A 414 20.59 3.78 -29.64
C THR A 414 21.14 5.02 -28.91
N PRO A 415 20.65 6.22 -29.23
CA PRO A 415 20.93 7.40 -28.41
C PRO A 415 20.31 7.27 -27.03
N LEU A 416 21.14 7.44 -26.00
CA LEU A 416 20.73 7.42 -24.59
C LEU A 416 20.91 8.80 -23.97
N ALA A 417 20.01 9.20 -23.09
CA ALA A 417 20.12 10.39 -22.28
C ALA A 417 20.12 10.06 -20.80
N VAL A 418 20.89 10.77 -20.01
CA VAL A 418 20.80 10.67 -18.54
C VAL A 418 19.41 11.13 -18.10
N ALA A 419 18.80 10.37 -17.22
CA ALA A 419 17.47 10.69 -16.71
C ALA A 419 17.50 11.93 -15.81
N ASP A 420 16.40 12.68 -15.81
CA ASP A 420 16.27 13.90 -15.02
C ASP A 420 16.42 13.60 -13.51
N GLY A 421 17.24 14.42 -12.84
CA GLY A 421 17.49 14.26 -11.41
C GLY A 421 18.54 13.20 -11.05
N VAL A 422 19.23 12.64 -12.03
CA VAL A 422 20.44 11.84 -11.77
C VAL A 422 21.62 12.79 -11.51
N VAL A 423 22.33 12.52 -10.43
CA VAL A 423 23.57 13.26 -10.06
C VAL A 423 24.71 12.28 -9.86
N GLU A 424 25.94 12.77 -10.10
CA GLU A 424 27.16 12.02 -9.84
C GLU A 424 27.76 12.44 -8.50
N GLU A 425 28.12 11.46 -7.68
CA GLU A 425 28.85 11.65 -6.41
C GLU A 425 30.21 10.97 -6.51
N ARG A 426 31.28 11.70 -6.26
CA ARG A 426 32.65 11.18 -6.19
C ARG A 426 33.08 11.07 -4.74
N VAL A 427 33.41 9.88 -4.29
CA VAL A 427 33.76 9.58 -2.91
C VAL A 427 35.22 9.10 -2.86
N GLY A 428 36.02 9.73 -2.03
CA GLY A 428 37.43 9.37 -1.82
C GLY A 428 37.96 9.97 -0.52
N PRO A 429 39.21 9.60 -0.12
CA PRO A 429 39.86 10.25 0.99
C PRO A 429 40.03 11.74 0.75
N PRO A 430 39.99 12.60 1.79
CA PRO A 430 40.25 14.03 1.64
C PRO A 430 41.59 14.29 0.98
N GLY A 431 41.58 15.09 -0.11
CA GLY A 431 42.79 15.46 -0.87
C GLY A 431 43.26 14.41 -1.89
N ALA A 432 42.51 13.36 -2.14
CA ALA A 432 42.80 12.46 -3.24
C ALA A 432 42.40 13.07 -4.58
N ASP A 433 43.27 12.98 -5.58
CA ASP A 433 42.97 13.42 -6.94
C ASP A 433 41.93 12.52 -7.64
N ASP A 434 42.01 11.22 -7.38
CA ASP A 434 41.08 10.23 -7.93
C ASP A 434 40.08 9.72 -6.90
N PRO A 435 38.79 9.60 -7.23
CA PRO A 435 37.80 9.01 -6.35
C PRO A 435 38.03 7.52 -6.19
N SER A 436 37.83 6.98 -4.98
CA SER A 436 37.83 5.56 -4.73
C SER A 436 36.51 4.90 -5.20
N ARG A 437 35.45 5.67 -5.36
CA ARG A 437 34.13 5.24 -5.79
C ARG A 437 33.37 6.37 -6.47
N ILE A 438 32.70 6.05 -7.58
CA ILE A 438 31.77 6.95 -8.26
C ILE A 438 30.38 6.34 -8.13
N VAL A 439 29.40 7.18 -7.77
CA VAL A 439 28.02 6.77 -7.57
C VAL A 439 27.10 7.65 -8.40
N LEU A 440 26.27 7.07 -9.23
CA LEU A 440 25.11 7.74 -9.80
C LEU A 440 23.95 7.64 -8.82
N ARG A 441 23.29 8.76 -8.53
CA ARG A 441 22.16 8.83 -7.60
C ARG A 441 20.95 9.49 -8.26
N GLN A 442 19.80 8.87 -8.16
CA GLN A 442 18.52 9.50 -8.47
C GLN A 442 18.07 10.36 -7.28
N THR A 443 17.87 11.66 -7.48
CA THR A 443 17.36 12.59 -6.45
C THR A 443 15.83 12.59 -6.39
N ARG A 444 15.15 11.94 -7.33
CA ARG A 444 13.69 11.80 -7.47
C ARG A 444 13.29 10.36 -7.76
N GLY A 445 11.99 10.09 -7.73
CA GLY A 445 11.42 8.80 -8.09
C GLY A 445 11.80 7.72 -7.09
N LEU A 446 12.50 6.69 -7.54
CA LEU A 446 12.90 5.56 -6.71
C LEU A 446 14.13 5.84 -5.84
N CYS A 447 14.80 6.97 -6.03
CA CYS A 447 15.98 7.37 -5.27
C CYS A 447 17.06 6.29 -5.24
N ARG A 448 17.25 5.58 -6.34
CA ARG A 448 18.26 4.53 -6.50
C ARG A 448 19.65 5.09 -6.48
N THR A 449 20.61 4.26 -6.12
CA THR A 449 22.05 4.56 -6.26
C THR A 449 22.71 3.38 -6.95
N SER A 450 23.58 3.68 -7.91
CA SER A 450 24.43 2.68 -8.58
C SER A 450 25.88 3.08 -8.45
N THR A 451 26.73 2.17 -7.99
CA THR A 451 28.18 2.35 -8.05
C THR A 451 28.64 2.03 -9.46
N VAL A 452 29.29 2.96 -10.12
CA VAL A 452 29.70 2.87 -11.50
C VAL A 452 31.21 2.99 -11.65
N GLY A 453 31.73 2.49 -12.75
CA GLY A 453 33.13 2.68 -13.14
C GLY A 453 33.36 4.03 -13.82
N THR A 454 34.61 4.28 -14.18
CA THR A 454 35.03 5.51 -14.87
C THR A 454 34.34 5.66 -16.25
N VAL A 455 34.10 4.55 -16.93
CA VAL A 455 33.49 4.55 -18.26
C VAL A 455 32.03 4.98 -18.21
N GLU A 456 31.24 4.36 -17.32
CA GLU A 456 29.82 4.67 -17.13
C GLU A 456 29.62 6.11 -16.62
N ALA A 457 30.50 6.57 -15.73
CA ALA A 457 30.51 7.95 -15.26
C ALA A 457 30.84 8.93 -16.38
N ALA A 458 31.86 8.64 -17.20
CA ALA A 458 32.20 9.46 -18.37
C ALA A 458 31.05 9.48 -19.37
N LEU A 459 30.43 8.32 -19.63
CA LEU A 459 29.26 8.20 -20.49
C LEU A 459 28.10 9.04 -19.99
N ALA A 460 27.81 8.98 -18.67
CA ALA A 460 26.78 9.82 -18.05
C ALA A 460 27.04 11.32 -18.22
N GLY A 461 28.31 11.72 -18.28
CA GLY A 461 28.71 13.14 -18.52
C GLY A 461 28.44 13.63 -19.92
N VAL A 462 28.26 12.75 -20.93
CA VAL A 462 28.15 13.10 -22.35
C VAL A 462 26.89 12.59 -23.06
N CYS A 463 26.10 11.73 -22.38
CA CYS A 463 24.84 11.20 -22.94
C CYS A 463 23.71 12.22 -22.81
N ASP A 464 23.47 12.99 -23.88
CA ASP A 464 22.41 13.99 -24.00
C ASP A 464 21.19 13.55 -24.83
N GLY A 465 21.27 12.34 -25.45
CA GLY A 465 20.22 11.79 -26.31
C GLY A 465 20.40 12.06 -27.80
N GLU A 466 21.48 12.72 -28.22
CA GLU A 466 21.72 13.04 -29.63
C GLU A 466 22.61 11.99 -30.31
N ILE A 467 23.62 11.47 -29.59
CA ILE A 467 24.63 10.58 -30.14
C ILE A 467 24.41 9.14 -29.56
N PRO A 468 24.46 8.09 -30.42
CA PRO A 468 24.42 6.71 -29.95
C PRO A 468 25.55 6.38 -28.96
N ALA A 469 25.33 5.37 -28.10
CA ALA A 469 26.31 4.97 -27.09
C ALA A 469 27.64 4.47 -27.69
N ARG A 470 27.62 3.78 -28.84
CA ARG A 470 28.79 3.20 -29.50
C ARG A 470 29.91 4.22 -29.79
N PRO A 471 29.69 5.30 -30.55
CA PRO A 471 30.75 6.29 -30.81
C PRO A 471 31.24 7.01 -29.55
N LEU A 472 30.36 7.23 -28.56
CA LEU A 472 30.73 7.79 -27.26
C LEU A 472 31.67 6.89 -26.48
N LEU A 473 31.34 5.58 -26.41
CA LEU A 473 32.18 4.56 -25.78
C LEU A 473 33.52 4.41 -26.48
N ALA A 474 33.56 4.44 -27.81
CA ALA A 474 34.82 4.38 -28.58
C ALA A 474 35.73 5.58 -28.23
N ALA A 475 35.19 6.80 -28.16
CA ALA A 475 35.93 7.98 -27.74
C ALA A 475 36.41 7.90 -26.28
N ILE A 476 35.57 7.38 -25.37
CA ILE A 476 35.96 7.17 -23.98
C ILE A 476 37.10 6.12 -23.86
N ALA A 477 37.04 5.03 -24.65
CA ALA A 477 38.11 4.04 -24.69
C ALA A 477 39.47 4.65 -25.10
N GLU A 478 39.48 5.52 -26.11
CA GLU A 478 40.68 6.23 -26.55
C GLU A 478 41.22 7.16 -25.43
N LEU A 479 40.34 7.92 -24.78
CA LEU A 479 40.73 8.84 -23.71
C LEU A 479 41.25 8.12 -22.43
N THR A 480 40.72 6.92 -22.16
CA THR A 480 41.11 6.14 -20.97
C THR A 480 42.20 5.12 -21.27
N GLY A 481 42.66 4.99 -22.50
CA GLY A 481 43.68 4.05 -22.91
C GLY A 481 43.25 2.59 -22.87
N GLN A 482 41.92 2.34 -22.96
CA GLN A 482 41.34 0.99 -23.00
C GLN A 482 41.18 0.52 -24.45
N ASP A 483 41.14 -0.81 -24.66
CA ASP A 483 40.80 -1.37 -25.97
C ASP A 483 39.29 -1.13 -26.25
N ALA A 484 38.99 -0.51 -27.38
CA ALA A 484 37.61 -0.18 -27.75
C ALA A 484 36.76 -1.42 -28.02
N SER A 485 37.34 -2.51 -28.56
CA SER A 485 36.62 -3.76 -28.84
C SER A 485 36.20 -4.45 -27.52
N ASP A 486 37.14 -4.51 -26.58
CA ASP A 486 36.89 -5.11 -25.27
C ASP A 486 35.83 -4.27 -24.50
N LEU A 487 35.91 -2.95 -24.59
CA LEU A 487 34.93 -2.07 -23.94
C LEU A 487 33.54 -2.23 -24.55
N LEU A 488 33.41 -2.21 -25.87
CA LEU A 488 32.12 -2.40 -26.56
C LEU A 488 31.52 -3.79 -26.33
N GLY A 489 32.37 -4.80 -26.09
CA GLY A 489 31.88 -6.16 -25.78
C GLY A 489 31.25 -6.32 -24.40
N ARG A 490 31.66 -5.51 -23.39
CA ARG A 490 31.13 -5.58 -22.02
C ARG A 490 30.09 -4.50 -21.67
N ALA A 491 30.14 -3.36 -22.34
CA ALA A 491 29.28 -2.21 -22.07
C ALA A 491 27.76 -2.50 -22.14
N PRO A 492 27.25 -3.37 -23.04
CA PRO A 492 25.83 -3.64 -23.14
C PRO A 492 25.18 -4.12 -21.83
N ASP A 493 25.83 -5.00 -21.07
CA ASP A 493 25.28 -5.51 -19.81
C ASP A 493 25.11 -4.39 -18.75
N GLU A 494 26.13 -3.53 -18.62
CA GLU A 494 26.14 -2.40 -17.70
C GLU A 494 25.13 -1.33 -18.13
N LEU A 495 25.09 -0.99 -19.41
CA LEU A 495 24.11 -0.05 -19.96
C LEU A 495 22.67 -0.55 -19.79
N ARG A 496 22.44 -1.81 -20.07
CA ARG A 496 21.13 -2.45 -19.89
C ARG A 496 20.63 -2.31 -18.46
N THR A 497 21.52 -2.55 -17.51
CA THR A 497 21.22 -2.38 -16.08
C THR A 497 20.88 -0.93 -15.76
N LEU A 498 21.68 0.04 -16.21
CA LEU A 498 21.48 1.45 -15.95
C LEU A 498 20.19 2.00 -16.62
N VAL A 499 19.84 1.50 -17.82
CA VAL A 499 18.56 1.82 -18.47
C VAL A 499 17.40 1.19 -17.70
N ALA A 500 17.46 -0.11 -17.37
CA ALA A 500 16.41 -0.81 -16.64
C ALA A 500 16.16 -0.21 -15.24
N GLU A 501 17.19 0.38 -14.63
CA GLU A 501 17.11 1.09 -13.34
C GLU A 501 16.70 2.55 -13.45
N GLY A 502 16.60 3.08 -14.67
CA GLY A 502 16.16 4.45 -14.92
C GLY A 502 17.23 5.50 -14.66
N PHE A 503 18.53 5.15 -14.74
CA PHE A 503 19.62 6.12 -14.74
C PHE A 503 19.81 6.73 -16.13
N PHE A 504 19.61 5.92 -17.16
CA PHE A 504 19.52 6.38 -18.54
C PHE A 504 18.13 6.13 -19.10
N ARG A 505 17.76 6.89 -20.10
CA ARG A 505 16.52 6.71 -20.87
C ARG A 505 16.85 6.64 -22.35
N VAL A 506 16.12 5.85 -23.08
CA VAL A 506 16.16 5.85 -24.55
C VAL A 506 15.63 7.18 -25.03
N ALA A 507 16.40 7.89 -25.86
CA ALA A 507 15.96 9.13 -26.43
C ALA A 507 14.83 8.87 -27.45
N THR A 508 13.68 9.50 -27.24
CA THR A 508 12.60 9.49 -28.23
C THR A 508 13.02 10.39 -29.40
N THR A 509 13.21 9.80 -30.57
CA THR A 509 13.33 10.56 -31.83
C THR A 509 12.02 11.34 -32.03
N HIS A 510 12.09 12.66 -31.98
CA HIS A 510 10.97 13.54 -32.31
C HIS A 510 10.76 13.62 -33.83
#